data_d845dff3c8af020b1caa8f705aa3eda1
#
_entry.id   d845dff3c8af020b1caa8f705aa3eda1
#
_cell.length_a   1.000
_cell.length_b   1.000
_cell.length_c   1.000
_cell.angle_alpha   90.00
_cell.angle_beta   90.00
_cell.angle_gamma   90.00
#
_symmetry.space_group_name_H-M   'P 1'
#
loop_
_entity.id
_entity.type
_entity.pdbx_description
1 polymer ?
#
loop_
_entity_poly.entity_id
_entity_poly.type
_entity_poly.pdbx_seq_one_letter_code
_entity_poly.pdbx_strand_id
1 'polypeptide(L)'
;MGGTFDPPHLGHLISAEYVAEALGLDSVVFIPTGKKVYKESSAADAADRMNMTIAAVGDNPKFSVSDTEVLNEGVNYTSETLERLHNANPNAHFYFIVGADSLDYMEDWHNPKKIFELCTVAAVQRKGFDNAAVQAKADFLKERYGADIECVQA
;
A
#
# COMPACT_ATOMS: atom_id res chain seq x y z
N MET A 1 -2.19 0.85 -3.24
CA MET A 1 -1.72 -0.45 -2.74
C MET A 1 -0.42 -0.82 -3.41
N GLY A 2 0.67 -0.85 -2.66
CA GLY A 2 1.97 -1.27 -3.17
C GLY A 2 2.18 -2.77 -2.94
N GLY A 3 3.00 -3.38 -3.77
CA GLY A 3 3.35 -4.78 -3.61
C GLY A 3 4.33 -5.26 -4.66
N THR A 4 5.02 -6.36 -4.37
CA THR A 4 5.89 -6.98 -5.37
C THR A 4 5.08 -7.54 -6.53
N PHE A 5 3.92 -8.12 -6.24
CA PHE A 5 3.03 -8.74 -7.23
C PHE A 5 3.79 -9.73 -8.14
N ASP A 6 4.38 -10.72 -7.52
CA ASP A 6 5.21 -11.74 -8.19
C ASP A 6 4.74 -13.17 -7.88
N PRO A 7 3.58 -13.63 -8.37
CA PRO A 7 2.56 -12.85 -9.07
C PRO A 7 1.57 -12.13 -8.13
N PRO A 8 0.74 -11.21 -8.64
CA PRO A 8 -0.45 -10.78 -7.92
C PRO A 8 -1.44 -11.96 -7.80
N HIS A 9 -2.24 -11.96 -6.75
CA HIS A 9 -3.18 -13.05 -6.49
C HIS A 9 -4.51 -12.53 -5.97
N LEU A 10 -5.50 -13.43 -5.85
CA LEU A 10 -6.85 -13.07 -5.40
C LEU A 10 -6.87 -12.37 -4.05
N GLY A 11 -5.96 -12.73 -3.15
CA GLY A 11 -5.87 -12.06 -1.85
C GLY A 11 -5.60 -10.56 -1.95
N HIS A 12 -4.76 -10.14 -2.90
CA HIS A 12 -4.52 -8.73 -3.18
C HIS A 12 -5.79 -8.02 -3.69
N LEU A 13 -6.48 -8.64 -4.64
CA LEU A 13 -7.67 -8.07 -5.27
C LEU A 13 -8.84 -7.99 -4.28
N ILE A 14 -9.05 -9.04 -3.50
CA ILE A 14 -10.11 -9.10 -2.48
C ILE A 14 -9.85 -8.05 -1.40
N SER A 15 -8.63 -7.93 -0.91
CA SER A 15 -8.28 -6.92 0.09
C SER A 15 -8.52 -5.50 -0.43
N ALA A 16 -8.14 -5.23 -1.67
CA ALA A 16 -8.36 -3.92 -2.29
C ALA A 16 -9.86 -3.61 -2.44
N GLU A 17 -10.65 -4.58 -2.88
CA GLU A 17 -12.10 -4.42 -3.02
C GLU A 17 -12.77 -4.16 -1.66
N TYR A 18 -12.37 -4.93 -0.65
CA TYR A 18 -12.89 -4.78 0.72
C TYR A 18 -12.62 -3.40 1.28
N VAL A 19 -11.38 -2.92 1.14
CA VAL A 19 -11.00 -1.59 1.63
C VAL A 19 -11.74 -0.49 0.86
N ALA A 20 -11.82 -0.62 -0.45
CA ALA A 20 -12.51 0.35 -1.30
C ALA A 20 -13.98 0.49 -0.88
N GLU A 21 -14.64 -0.64 -0.61
CA GLU A 21 -16.04 -0.64 -0.17
C GLU A 21 -16.19 -0.12 1.25
N ALA A 22 -15.37 -0.61 2.18
CA ALA A 22 -15.45 -0.24 3.60
C ALA A 22 -15.17 1.24 3.84
N LEU A 23 -14.27 1.84 3.10
CA LEU A 23 -13.85 3.23 3.28
C LEU A 23 -14.42 4.18 2.22
N GLY A 24 -15.24 3.68 1.31
CA GLY A 24 -15.88 4.49 0.27
C GLY A 24 -14.87 5.12 -0.70
N LEU A 25 -13.83 4.38 -1.08
CA LEU A 25 -12.80 4.89 -1.98
C LEU A 25 -13.32 5.01 -3.42
N ASP A 26 -12.88 6.05 -4.12
CA ASP A 26 -13.23 6.25 -5.53
C ASP A 26 -12.49 5.26 -6.44
N SER A 27 -11.25 4.95 -6.12
CA SER A 27 -10.42 4.03 -6.90
C SER A 27 -9.29 3.45 -6.06
N VAL A 28 -8.72 2.34 -6.52
CA VAL A 28 -7.52 1.75 -5.95
C VAL A 28 -6.45 1.69 -7.05
N VAL A 29 -5.28 2.20 -6.74
CA VAL A 29 -4.11 2.16 -7.62
C VAL A 29 -3.16 1.08 -7.11
N PHE A 30 -2.87 0.10 -7.94
CA PHE A 30 -1.87 -0.91 -7.65
C PHE A 30 -0.51 -0.42 -8.14
N ILE A 31 0.49 -0.47 -7.26
CA ILE A 31 1.83 0.03 -7.57
C ILE A 31 2.83 -1.11 -7.42
N PRO A 32 3.17 -1.82 -8.50
CA PRO A 32 4.24 -2.80 -8.45
C PRO A 32 5.55 -2.15 -8.00
N THR A 33 6.23 -2.81 -7.08
CA THR A 33 7.46 -2.25 -6.52
C THR A 33 8.58 -2.20 -7.54
N GLY A 34 9.33 -1.11 -7.52
CA GLY A 34 10.59 -0.98 -8.21
C GLY A 34 11.74 -1.46 -7.34
N LYS A 35 12.93 -0.90 -7.57
CA LYS A 35 14.13 -1.23 -6.80
C LYS A 35 13.98 -0.79 -5.35
N LYS A 36 14.30 -1.69 -4.40
CA LYS A 36 14.29 -1.43 -2.95
C LYS A 36 15.63 -1.78 -2.31
N VAL A 37 15.96 -1.10 -1.22
CA VAL A 37 17.23 -1.29 -0.48
C VAL A 37 17.34 -2.70 0.12
N TYR A 38 16.24 -3.21 0.68
CA TYR A 38 16.26 -4.44 1.49
C TYR A 38 15.79 -5.67 0.75
N LYS A 39 15.51 -5.57 -0.53
CA LYS A 39 14.83 -6.65 -1.21
C LYS A 39 15.77 -7.40 -2.13
N GLU A 40 15.77 -8.73 -1.98
CA GLU A 40 16.33 -9.63 -2.99
C GLU A 40 15.56 -9.44 -4.31
N SER A 41 16.23 -9.71 -5.42
CA SER A 41 15.58 -9.67 -6.72
C SER A 41 14.37 -10.62 -6.74
N SER A 42 13.23 -10.15 -7.23
CA SER A 42 12.07 -10.99 -7.45
C SER A 42 12.34 -12.00 -8.58
N ALA A 43 11.60 -13.11 -8.59
CA ALA A 43 11.72 -14.13 -9.63
C ALA A 43 11.39 -13.57 -11.02
N ALA A 44 10.39 -12.67 -11.11
CA ALA A 44 10.05 -11.97 -12.34
C ALA A 44 10.62 -10.56 -12.33
N ASP A 45 10.98 -10.03 -13.51
CA ASP A 45 11.44 -8.66 -13.63
C ASP A 45 10.27 -7.66 -13.47
N ALA A 46 10.62 -6.37 -13.40
CA ALA A 46 9.64 -5.32 -13.16
C ALA A 46 8.60 -5.23 -14.30
N ALA A 47 9.00 -5.42 -15.54
CA ALA A 47 8.09 -5.38 -16.68
C ALA A 47 7.08 -6.53 -16.64
N ASP A 48 7.52 -7.74 -16.32
CA ASP A 48 6.65 -8.91 -16.19
C ASP A 48 5.68 -8.74 -15.01
N ARG A 49 6.15 -8.25 -13.88
CA ARG A 49 5.30 -8.00 -12.71
C ARG A 49 4.25 -6.93 -13.01
N MET A 50 4.62 -5.88 -13.73
CA MET A 50 3.71 -4.84 -14.18
C MET A 50 2.61 -5.44 -15.08
N ASN A 51 3.00 -6.25 -16.07
CA ASN A 51 2.06 -6.89 -16.99
C ASN A 51 1.13 -7.88 -16.28
N MET A 52 1.64 -8.66 -15.34
CA MET A 52 0.81 -9.56 -14.53
C MET A 52 -0.20 -8.79 -13.69
N THR A 53 0.20 -7.66 -13.13
CA THR A 53 -0.69 -6.82 -12.32
C THR A 53 -1.79 -6.20 -13.19
N ILE A 54 -1.45 -5.69 -14.37
CA ILE A 54 -2.43 -5.17 -15.32
C ILE A 54 -3.45 -6.25 -15.70
N ALA A 55 -2.97 -7.46 -16.00
CA ALA A 55 -3.87 -8.58 -16.31
C ALA A 55 -4.76 -8.95 -15.14
N ALA A 56 -4.23 -8.92 -13.90
CA ALA A 56 -4.99 -9.28 -12.71
C ALA A 56 -6.10 -8.30 -12.38
N VAL A 57 -5.85 -6.98 -12.53
CA VAL A 57 -6.89 -5.97 -12.25
C VAL A 57 -7.98 -5.95 -13.34
N GLY A 58 -7.65 -6.40 -14.54
CA GLY A 58 -8.59 -6.59 -15.63
C GLY A 58 -9.44 -5.36 -15.93
N ASP A 59 -10.75 -5.58 -16.07
CA ASP A 59 -11.72 -4.56 -16.44
C ASP A 59 -12.35 -3.87 -15.22
N ASN A 60 -11.89 -4.11 -14.02
CA ASN A 60 -12.50 -3.50 -12.84
C ASN A 60 -12.38 -1.98 -12.93
N PRO A 61 -13.52 -1.24 -13.00
CA PRO A 61 -13.49 0.20 -13.24
C PRO A 61 -12.88 1.00 -12.08
N LYS A 62 -12.79 0.40 -10.89
CA LYS A 62 -12.20 1.03 -9.72
C LYS A 62 -10.69 0.80 -9.61
N PHE A 63 -10.14 -0.15 -10.37
CA PHE A 63 -8.74 -0.54 -10.24
C PHE A 63 -7.92 -0.01 -11.41
N SER A 64 -6.73 0.46 -11.09
CA SER A 64 -5.73 0.86 -12.08
C SER A 64 -4.34 0.43 -11.59
N VAL A 65 -3.36 0.51 -12.47
CA VAL A 65 -1.97 0.15 -12.16
C VAL A 65 -1.07 1.33 -12.49
N SER A 66 -0.16 1.66 -11.58
CA SER A 66 0.82 2.74 -11.80
C SER A 66 2.22 2.16 -11.94
N ASP A 67 2.97 2.69 -12.86
CA ASP A 67 4.38 2.35 -13.12
C ASP A 67 5.37 3.28 -12.40
N THR A 68 4.89 4.10 -11.49
CA THR A 68 5.69 5.15 -10.85
C THR A 68 6.96 4.62 -10.16
N GLU A 69 6.90 3.40 -9.59
CA GLU A 69 8.08 2.79 -8.97
C GLU A 69 8.94 2.02 -9.98
N VAL A 70 8.32 1.30 -10.91
CA VAL A 70 9.10 0.52 -11.89
C VAL A 70 9.87 1.40 -12.87
N LEU A 71 9.39 2.59 -13.17
CA LEU A 71 10.08 3.56 -14.02
C LEU A 71 11.15 4.36 -13.29
N ASN A 72 11.13 4.39 -11.97
CA ASN A 72 12.13 5.10 -11.21
C ASN A 72 13.45 4.32 -11.18
N GLU A 73 14.51 4.91 -11.70
CA GLU A 73 15.83 4.28 -11.79
C GLU A 73 16.52 4.09 -10.44
N GLY A 74 16.19 4.96 -9.48
CA GLY A 74 16.74 4.90 -8.13
C GLY A 74 15.98 3.94 -7.23
N VAL A 75 16.44 3.84 -5.97
CA VAL A 75 15.76 3.09 -4.92
C VAL A 75 14.44 3.76 -4.59
N ASN A 76 13.39 2.97 -4.37
CA ASN A 76 12.07 3.46 -4.03
C ASN A 76 11.81 3.34 -2.53
N TYR A 77 11.35 4.44 -1.95
CA TYR A 77 10.82 4.48 -0.59
C TYR A 77 9.36 4.89 -0.62
N THR A 78 8.53 4.28 0.22
CA THR A 78 7.10 4.57 0.27
C THR A 78 6.83 6.06 0.50
N SER A 79 7.61 6.72 1.38
CA SER A 79 7.48 8.16 1.63
C SER A 79 7.65 9.01 0.37
N GLU A 80 8.60 8.66 -0.47
CA GLU A 80 8.86 9.38 -1.73
C GLU A 80 7.82 9.06 -2.80
N THR A 81 7.37 7.82 -2.87
CA THR A 81 6.29 7.41 -3.78
C THR A 81 5.00 8.16 -3.45
N LEU A 82 4.63 8.24 -2.18
CA LEU A 82 3.45 9.00 -1.73
C LEU A 82 3.59 10.48 -2.03
N GLU A 83 4.78 11.04 -1.86
CA GLU A 83 5.03 12.44 -2.18
C GLU A 83 4.84 12.72 -3.68
N ARG A 84 5.36 11.85 -4.55
CA ARG A 84 5.15 11.99 -5.99
C ARG A 84 3.66 11.93 -6.37
N LEU A 85 2.92 11.00 -5.77
CA LEU A 85 1.49 10.86 -6.00
C LEU A 85 0.72 12.09 -5.50
N HIS A 86 1.07 12.58 -4.32
CA HIS A 86 0.45 13.77 -3.74
C HIS A 86 0.70 15.01 -4.60
N ASN A 87 1.92 15.21 -5.08
CA ASN A 87 2.27 16.34 -5.93
C ASN A 87 1.55 16.29 -7.27
N ALA A 88 1.34 15.09 -7.82
CA ALA A 88 0.60 14.91 -9.07
C ALA A 88 -0.92 15.09 -8.88
N ASN A 89 -1.43 14.87 -7.68
CA ASN A 89 -2.86 14.91 -7.37
C ASN A 89 -3.09 15.60 -6.02
N PRO A 90 -2.83 16.92 -5.92
CA PRO A 90 -2.81 17.61 -4.61
C PRO A 90 -4.17 17.68 -3.91
N ASN A 91 -5.27 17.48 -4.65
CA ASN A 91 -6.62 17.49 -4.10
C ASN A 91 -7.13 16.09 -3.72
N ALA A 92 -6.36 15.03 -3.99
CA ALA A 92 -6.75 13.68 -3.65
C ALA A 92 -6.38 13.37 -2.19
N HIS A 93 -7.25 12.63 -1.50
CA HIS A 93 -6.94 12.03 -0.22
C HIS A 93 -6.45 10.61 -0.46
N PHE A 94 -5.24 10.30 -0.01
CA PHE A 94 -4.63 9.01 -0.22
C PHE A 94 -4.83 8.08 0.97
N TYR A 95 -5.21 6.84 0.67
CA TYR A 95 -5.24 5.73 1.62
C TYR A 95 -4.17 4.73 1.21
N PHE A 96 -3.24 4.45 2.11
CA PHE A 96 -2.20 3.47 1.86
C PHE A 96 -2.62 2.11 2.43
N ILE A 97 -2.94 1.17 1.54
CA ILE A 97 -3.43 -0.16 1.92
C ILE A 97 -2.25 -1.07 2.21
N VAL A 98 -2.20 -1.58 3.44
CA VAL A 98 -1.16 -2.51 3.90
C VAL A 98 -1.80 -3.66 4.65
N GLY A 99 -1.11 -4.79 4.75
CA GLY A 99 -1.47 -5.81 5.73
C GLY A 99 -1.26 -5.28 7.16
N ALA A 100 -2.09 -5.70 8.10
CA ALA A 100 -2.02 -5.22 9.47
C ALA A 100 -0.68 -5.48 10.15
N ASP A 101 0.01 -6.56 9.77
CA ASP A 101 1.35 -6.88 10.26
C ASP A 101 2.40 -5.81 9.90
N SER A 102 2.20 -5.07 8.81
CA SER A 102 3.09 -3.97 8.44
C SER A 102 3.14 -2.86 9.48
N LEU A 103 2.10 -2.69 10.29
CA LEU A 103 2.10 -1.66 11.35
C LEU A 103 3.26 -1.86 12.33
N ASP A 104 3.69 -3.10 12.55
CA ASP A 104 4.80 -3.40 13.46
C ASP A 104 6.16 -2.91 12.93
N TYR A 105 6.27 -2.70 11.62
CA TYR A 105 7.52 -2.35 10.94
C TYR A 105 7.55 -0.94 10.38
N MET A 106 6.41 -0.26 10.28
CA MET A 106 6.34 1.05 9.58
C MET A 106 7.23 2.12 10.20
N GLU A 107 7.48 2.05 11.51
CA GLU A 107 8.40 2.98 12.17
C GLU A 107 9.84 2.84 11.67
N ASP A 108 10.21 1.67 11.16
CA ASP A 108 11.54 1.37 10.64
C ASP A 108 11.69 1.73 9.16
N TRP A 109 10.60 2.11 8.51
CA TRP A 109 10.62 2.53 7.12
C TRP A 109 11.27 3.90 6.98
N HIS A 110 11.77 4.19 5.79
CA HIS A 110 12.37 5.50 5.49
C HIS A 110 11.35 6.63 5.67
N ASN A 111 11.66 7.58 6.56
CA ASN A 111 10.84 8.74 6.86
C ASN A 111 9.36 8.40 7.17
N PRO A 112 9.10 7.63 8.22
CA PRO A 112 7.73 7.18 8.53
C PRO A 112 6.79 8.35 8.84
N LYS A 113 7.28 9.41 9.46
CA LYS A 113 6.49 10.60 9.75
C LYS A 113 5.86 11.18 8.49
N LYS A 114 6.62 11.24 7.40
CA LYS A 114 6.12 11.74 6.12
C LYS A 114 5.04 10.83 5.54
N ILE A 115 5.17 9.52 5.69
CA ILE A 115 4.13 8.58 5.28
C ILE A 115 2.82 8.91 6.00
N PHE A 116 2.87 9.07 7.31
CA PHE A 116 1.68 9.37 8.10
C PHE A 116 1.09 10.77 7.84
N GLU A 117 1.89 11.72 7.41
CA GLU A 117 1.43 13.06 7.02
C GLU A 117 0.71 13.05 5.67
N LEU A 118 1.12 12.17 4.74
CA LEU A 118 0.63 12.18 3.36
C LEU A 118 -0.58 11.28 3.11
N CYS A 119 -0.91 10.37 4.01
CA CYS A 119 -2.00 9.42 3.78
C CYS A 119 -2.65 8.93 5.07
N THR A 120 -3.85 8.39 4.91
CA THR A 120 -4.45 7.50 5.90
C THR A 120 -3.97 6.09 5.62
N VAL A 121 -3.51 5.38 6.64
CA VAL A 121 -3.11 3.97 6.49
C VAL A 121 -4.34 3.09 6.68
N ALA A 122 -4.65 2.30 5.68
CA ALA A 122 -5.71 1.29 5.74
C ALA A 122 -5.08 -0.07 6.01
N ALA A 123 -5.14 -0.51 7.26
CA ALA A 123 -4.53 -1.77 7.71
C ALA A 123 -5.54 -2.90 7.60
N VAL A 124 -5.27 -3.86 6.73
CA VAL A 124 -6.15 -4.99 6.48
C VAL A 124 -5.84 -6.11 7.46
N GLN A 125 -6.85 -6.48 8.25
CA GLN A 125 -6.80 -7.58 9.20
C GLN A 125 -7.41 -8.84 8.58
N ARG A 126 -6.72 -9.96 8.73
CA ARG A 126 -7.27 -11.27 8.33
C ARG A 126 -8.00 -11.90 9.51
N LYS A 127 -9.03 -12.70 9.22
CA LYS A 127 -9.71 -13.51 10.24
C LYS A 127 -8.69 -14.40 10.95
N GLY A 128 -8.79 -14.45 12.28
CA GLY A 128 -7.94 -15.30 13.12
C GLY A 128 -6.67 -14.64 13.65
N PHE A 129 -6.41 -13.37 13.30
CA PHE A 129 -5.30 -12.61 13.90
C PHE A 129 -5.76 -11.83 15.14
N ASP A 130 -4.82 -11.50 16.01
CA ASP A 130 -5.08 -10.74 17.23
C ASP A 130 -5.43 -9.29 16.91
N ASN A 131 -6.72 -9.02 16.85
CA ASN A 131 -7.24 -7.68 16.57
C ASN A 131 -6.89 -6.67 17.68
N ALA A 132 -6.72 -7.12 18.91
CA ALA A 132 -6.37 -6.25 20.04
C ALA A 132 -4.93 -5.75 19.90
N ALA A 133 -4.00 -6.60 19.48
CA ALA A 133 -2.60 -6.20 19.24
C ALA A 133 -2.50 -5.21 18.07
N VAL A 134 -3.24 -5.44 17.00
CA VAL A 134 -3.29 -4.53 15.85
C VAL A 134 -3.85 -3.17 16.25
N GLN A 135 -4.94 -3.15 16.98
CA GLN A 135 -5.55 -1.90 17.44
C GLN A 135 -4.62 -1.14 18.40
N ALA A 136 -3.94 -1.86 19.30
CA ALA A 136 -2.98 -1.25 20.22
C ALA A 136 -1.81 -0.60 19.47
N LYS A 137 -1.30 -1.24 18.42
CA LYS A 137 -0.23 -0.67 17.59
C LYS A 137 -0.72 0.54 16.80
N ALA A 138 -1.93 0.48 16.25
CA ALA A 138 -2.54 1.61 15.57
C ALA A 138 -2.68 2.82 16.51
N ASP A 139 -3.16 2.59 17.73
CA ASP A 139 -3.31 3.64 18.74
C ASP A 139 -1.96 4.24 19.13
N PHE A 140 -0.94 3.41 19.27
CA PHE A 140 0.43 3.85 19.54
C PHE A 140 0.96 4.77 18.44
N LEU A 141 0.78 4.39 17.17
CA LEU A 141 1.23 5.19 16.03
C LEU A 141 0.45 6.51 15.92
N LYS A 142 -0.85 6.49 16.22
CA LYS A 142 -1.67 7.70 16.27
C LYS A 142 -1.15 8.68 17.32
N GLU A 143 -0.85 8.19 18.50
CA GLU A 143 -0.35 9.03 19.60
C GLU A 143 1.04 9.59 19.30
N ARG A 144 1.96 8.73 18.83
CA ARG A 144 3.35 9.12 18.61
C ARG A 144 3.55 10.01 17.39
N TYR A 145 2.86 9.75 16.28
CA TYR A 145 3.10 10.40 14.99
C TYR A 145 1.92 11.26 14.51
N GLY A 146 0.82 11.28 15.23
CA GLY A 146 -0.41 11.87 14.71
C GLY A 146 -0.97 11.13 13.50
N ALA A 147 -0.66 9.84 13.37
CA ALA A 147 -1.06 9.03 12.24
C ALA A 147 -2.58 8.84 12.18
N ASP A 148 -3.12 8.80 10.97
CA ASP A 148 -4.50 8.40 10.71
C ASP A 148 -4.50 6.97 10.20
N ILE A 149 -5.06 6.05 10.97
CA ILE A 149 -5.04 4.61 10.67
C ILE A 149 -6.45 4.05 10.82
N GLU A 150 -6.91 3.43 9.73
CA GLU A 150 -8.16 2.69 9.68
C GLU A 150 -7.87 1.19 9.64
N CYS A 151 -8.40 0.43 10.58
CA CYS A 151 -8.29 -1.02 10.60
C CYS A 151 -9.50 -1.61 9.90
N VAL A 152 -9.28 -2.41 8.86
CA VAL A 152 -10.34 -3.00 8.05
C VAL A 152 -10.23 -4.52 8.12
N GLN A 153 -11.33 -5.19 8.44
CA GLN A 153 -11.39 -6.66 8.41
C GLN A 153 -11.77 -7.15 7.01
N ALA A 154 -10.98 -8.06 6.53
CA ALA A 154 -11.25 -8.73 5.26
C ALA A 154 -11.49 -10.23 5.46
#